data_ee2b18036de01c524cafe9a07d3c6029
#
_entry.id   ee2b18036de01c524cafe9a07d3c6029
#
_cell.length_a   1.000
_cell.length_b   1.000
_cell.length_c   1.000
_cell.angle_alpha   90.00
_cell.angle_beta   90.00
_cell.angle_gamma   90.00
#
_symmetry.space_group_name_H-M   'P 1'
#
loop_
_entity.id
_entity.type
_entity.pdbx_description
1 polymer ?
#
loop_
_entity_poly.entity_id
_entity_poly.type
_entity_poly.pdbx_seq_one_letter_code
_entity_poly.pdbx_strand_id
1 'polypeptide(L)'
;MILADEGAALGGSLLYEREEIGGVSGLDWAQGAIAELASLSNVTLMPRTTVFGWYDDNIFGAVERVNDHVAAPSPYEPRQRYWRIIAKKAVLAAGAEERPVAMGGNDIPGVMLASAMRHYANRYAAAAGKSVVVFTANDSGYRTARDLKAHG
;
A
#
# COMPACT_ATOMS: atom_id res chain seq x y z
N MET A 1 11.08 -13.60 -11.72
CA MET A 1 9.78 -13.12 -11.21
C MET A 1 9.80 -11.60 -11.15
N ILE A 2 8.71 -10.93 -11.46
CA ILE A 2 8.55 -9.50 -11.22
C ILE A 2 7.53 -9.33 -10.10
N LEU A 3 7.83 -8.51 -9.11
CA LEU A 3 6.92 -8.06 -8.07
C LEU A 3 6.74 -6.55 -8.22
N ALA A 4 5.58 -6.11 -8.67
CA ALA A 4 5.24 -4.71 -8.86
C ALA A 4 4.25 -4.24 -7.79
N ASP A 5 4.47 -3.04 -7.25
CA ASP A 5 3.63 -2.40 -6.25
C ASP A 5 3.61 -0.88 -6.52
N GLU A 6 2.46 -0.25 -6.42
CA GLU A 6 2.33 1.20 -6.64
C GLU A 6 2.90 2.04 -5.48
N GLY A 7 3.05 1.45 -4.31
CA GLY A 7 3.61 2.07 -3.13
C GLY A 7 5.10 2.40 -3.27
N ALA A 8 5.55 3.37 -2.51
CA ALA A 8 6.98 3.71 -2.43
C ALA A 8 7.81 2.63 -1.72
N ALA A 9 7.17 1.83 -0.88
CA ALA A 9 7.75 0.70 -0.19
C ALA A 9 6.83 -0.52 -0.37
N LEU A 10 7.43 -1.67 -0.60
CA LEU A 10 6.74 -2.95 -0.66
C LEU A 10 6.28 -3.37 0.74
N GLY A 11 5.19 -4.14 0.84
CA GLY A 11 4.69 -4.66 2.11
C GLY A 11 3.19 -4.44 2.33
N GLY A 12 2.55 -3.64 1.47
CA GLY A 12 1.10 -3.42 1.51
C GLY A 12 0.62 -2.93 2.87
N SER A 13 -0.44 -3.54 3.38
CA SER A 13 -1.04 -3.17 4.67
C SER A 13 -0.13 -3.45 5.87
N LEU A 14 0.82 -4.37 5.78
CA LEU A 14 1.78 -4.64 6.85
C LEU A 14 2.68 -3.44 7.20
N LEU A 15 2.77 -2.45 6.30
CA LEU A 15 3.51 -1.21 6.57
C LEU A 15 2.85 -0.33 7.65
N TYR A 16 1.58 -0.56 7.97
CA TYR A 16 0.82 0.22 8.95
C TYR A 16 -0.10 -0.60 9.85
N GLU A 17 -0.21 -1.91 9.65
CA GLU A 17 -0.94 -2.80 10.55
C GLU A 17 -0.06 -3.26 11.71
N ARG A 18 -0.67 -3.38 12.90
CA ARG A 18 0.00 -3.86 14.12
C ARG A 18 -0.24 -5.35 14.31
N GLU A 19 -0.13 -6.12 13.24
CA GLU A 19 -0.27 -7.57 13.29
C GLU A 19 1.09 -8.24 13.49
N GLU A 20 1.08 -9.39 14.14
CA GLU A 20 2.27 -10.24 14.29
C GLU A 20 2.15 -11.45 13.37
N ILE A 21 3.25 -11.81 12.73
CA ILE A 21 3.37 -12.98 11.87
C ILE A 21 4.53 -13.83 12.40
N GLY A 22 4.22 -15.02 12.89
CA GLY A 22 5.25 -15.92 13.43
C GLY A 22 6.02 -15.37 14.64
N GLY A 23 5.39 -14.46 15.42
CA GLY A 23 6.00 -13.87 16.62
C GLY A 23 6.88 -12.63 16.35
N VAL A 24 6.87 -12.12 15.12
CA VAL A 24 7.52 -10.84 14.76
C VAL A 24 6.49 -9.86 14.23
N SER A 25 6.77 -8.56 14.31
CA SER A 25 5.87 -7.56 13.74
C SER A 25 5.66 -7.79 12.26
N GLY A 26 4.45 -7.51 11.75
CA GLY A 26 4.16 -7.63 10.31
C GLY A 26 5.12 -6.80 9.45
N LEU A 27 5.54 -5.64 9.94
CA LEU A 27 6.53 -4.79 9.27
C LEU A 27 7.89 -5.49 9.16
N ASP A 28 8.40 -6.05 10.25
CA ASP A 28 9.71 -6.73 10.26
C ASP A 28 9.66 -8.00 9.39
N TRP A 29 8.54 -8.73 9.44
CA TRP A 29 8.32 -9.87 8.57
C TRP A 29 8.35 -9.46 7.09
N ALA A 30 7.64 -8.39 6.71
CA ALA A 30 7.61 -7.90 5.34
C ALA A 30 9.01 -7.44 4.88
N GLN A 31 9.73 -6.72 5.72
CA GLN A 31 11.10 -6.29 5.41
C GLN A 31 12.05 -7.48 5.21
N GLY A 32 11.96 -8.49 6.05
CA GLY A 32 12.72 -9.74 5.90
C GLY A 32 12.41 -10.45 4.59
N ALA A 33 11.14 -10.62 4.25
CA ALA A 33 10.71 -11.25 2.99
C ALA A 33 11.18 -10.45 1.75
N ILE A 34 11.12 -9.12 1.82
CA ILE A 34 11.59 -8.23 0.73
C ILE A 34 13.11 -8.36 0.56
N ALA A 35 13.86 -8.39 1.67
CA ALA A 35 15.31 -8.56 1.64
C ALA A 35 15.72 -9.93 1.04
N GLU A 36 15.01 -11.00 1.41
CA GLU A 36 15.19 -12.32 0.81
C GLU A 36 14.93 -12.28 -0.70
N LEU A 37 13.79 -11.74 -1.14
CA LEU A 37 13.45 -11.61 -2.55
C LEU A 37 14.48 -10.76 -3.32
N ALA A 38 14.97 -9.68 -2.74
CA ALA A 38 15.98 -8.82 -3.34
C ALA A 38 17.33 -9.53 -3.54
N SER A 39 17.63 -10.54 -2.73
CA SER A 39 18.86 -11.34 -2.85
C SER A 39 18.84 -12.33 -4.01
N LEU A 40 17.65 -12.61 -4.58
CA LEU A 40 17.49 -13.61 -5.64
C LEU A 40 17.72 -12.96 -7.01
N SER A 41 18.69 -13.48 -7.77
CA SER A 41 19.06 -12.94 -9.10
C SER A 41 17.94 -13.03 -10.15
N ASN A 42 16.94 -13.88 -9.95
CA ASN A 42 15.80 -14.09 -10.85
C ASN A 42 14.54 -13.31 -10.42
N VAL A 43 14.67 -12.41 -9.45
CA VAL A 43 13.58 -11.56 -8.94
C VAL A 43 13.88 -10.09 -9.24
N THR A 44 12.89 -9.39 -9.76
CA THR A 44 12.92 -7.94 -9.97
C THR A 44 11.84 -7.31 -9.10
N LEU A 45 12.22 -6.46 -8.18
CA LEU A 45 11.31 -5.68 -7.35
C LEU A 45 11.07 -4.32 -8.02
N MET A 46 9.81 -3.97 -8.22
CA MET A 46 9.39 -2.74 -8.88
C MET A 46 8.43 -1.94 -7.96
N PRO A 47 8.94 -1.26 -6.94
CA PRO A 47 8.14 -0.30 -6.17
C PRO A 47 7.78 0.90 -7.05
N ARG A 48 6.80 1.71 -6.63
CA ARG A 48 6.28 2.87 -7.37
C ARG A 48 5.79 2.53 -8.78
N THR A 49 5.36 1.29 -9.00
CA THR A 49 4.96 0.78 -10.30
C THR A 49 3.51 0.36 -10.29
N THR A 50 2.67 1.13 -10.98
CA THR A 50 1.25 0.83 -11.13
C THR A 50 1.03 -0.05 -12.36
N VAL A 51 0.52 -1.26 -12.16
CA VAL A 51 0.02 -2.11 -13.24
C VAL A 51 -1.40 -1.67 -13.56
N PHE A 52 -1.61 -1.04 -14.70
CA PHE A 52 -2.89 -0.42 -15.06
C PHE A 52 -3.71 -1.22 -16.07
N GLY A 53 -3.14 -2.25 -16.68
CA GLY A 53 -3.86 -3.04 -17.69
C GLY A 53 -3.34 -4.46 -17.82
N TRP A 54 -4.27 -5.36 -18.10
CA TRP A 54 -4.03 -6.73 -18.52
C TRP A 54 -4.72 -6.95 -19.85
N TYR A 55 -3.95 -7.38 -20.84
CA TYR A 55 -4.35 -7.52 -22.24
C TYR A 55 -4.20 -8.97 -22.70
N ASP A 56 -4.57 -9.25 -23.93
CA ASP A 56 -4.42 -10.56 -24.55
C ASP A 56 -2.97 -11.07 -24.46
N ASP A 57 -2.80 -12.38 -24.52
CA ASP A 57 -1.49 -13.06 -24.43
C ASP A 57 -0.72 -12.81 -23.13
N ASN A 58 -1.42 -12.52 -22.02
CA ASN A 58 -0.83 -12.19 -20.73
C ASN A 58 0.18 -11.03 -20.81
N ILE A 59 -0.17 -10.02 -21.58
CA ILE A 59 0.56 -8.75 -21.65
C ILE A 59 0.02 -7.81 -20.57
N PHE A 60 0.91 -7.25 -19.77
CA PHE A 60 0.58 -6.27 -18.74
C PHE A 60 1.22 -4.92 -19.09
N GLY A 61 0.44 -3.85 -18.97
CA GLY A 61 0.93 -2.49 -19.02
C GLY A 61 1.21 -1.98 -17.61
N ALA A 62 2.40 -1.41 -17.40
CA ALA A 62 2.75 -0.81 -16.12
C ALA A 62 3.48 0.52 -16.30
N VAL A 63 3.27 1.43 -15.35
CA VAL A 63 3.99 2.71 -15.26
C VAL A 63 4.77 2.75 -13.97
N GLU A 64 6.08 2.84 -14.10
CA GLU A 64 7.02 3.07 -13.02
C GLU A 64 7.27 4.58 -12.85
N ARG A 65 7.06 5.10 -11.65
CA ARG A 65 7.37 6.49 -11.28
C ARG A 65 8.82 6.57 -10.84
N VAL A 66 9.73 6.75 -11.79
CA VAL A 66 11.17 6.74 -11.55
C VAL A 66 11.60 7.96 -10.74
N ASN A 67 11.26 9.16 -11.20
CA ASN A 67 11.69 10.44 -10.63
C ASN A 67 10.55 11.43 -10.38
N ASP A 68 9.28 11.03 -10.48
CA ASP A 68 8.14 11.92 -10.22
C ASP A 68 8.12 12.47 -8.78
N HIS A 69 8.71 11.74 -7.85
CA HIS A 69 8.79 12.10 -6.44
C HIS A 69 10.03 12.94 -6.09
N VAL A 70 10.91 13.19 -7.07
CA VAL A 70 12.15 13.96 -6.89
C VAL A 70 11.92 15.39 -7.37
N ALA A 71 12.16 16.38 -6.50
CA ALA A 71 11.95 17.78 -6.82
C ALA A 71 12.86 18.26 -7.96
N ALA A 72 14.11 17.82 -7.99
CA ALA A 72 15.09 18.14 -9.02
C ALA A 72 15.76 16.86 -9.53
N PRO A 73 15.11 16.12 -10.45
CA PRO A 73 15.69 14.92 -11.02
C PRO A 73 16.90 15.24 -11.87
N SER A 74 17.80 14.26 -12.02
CA SER A 74 18.95 14.38 -12.90
C SER A 74 18.51 14.66 -14.36
N PRO A 75 19.18 15.55 -15.09
CA PRO A 75 18.95 15.70 -16.52
C PRO A 75 19.15 14.36 -17.22
N TYR A 76 18.31 14.05 -18.18
CA TYR A 76 18.34 12.80 -18.96
C TYR A 76 17.78 11.54 -18.25
N GLU A 77 17.36 11.61 -17.00
CA GLU A 77 16.60 10.54 -16.38
C GLU A 77 15.09 10.71 -16.62
N PRO A 78 14.38 9.64 -16.98
CA PRO A 78 12.94 9.74 -17.19
C PRO A 78 12.22 10.01 -15.87
N ARG A 79 11.16 10.80 -15.91
CA ARG A 79 10.26 10.94 -14.75
C ARG A 79 9.45 9.66 -14.53
N GLN A 80 9.00 9.06 -15.62
CA GLN A 80 8.23 7.82 -15.65
C GLN A 80 8.78 6.89 -16.72
N ARG A 81 8.60 5.60 -16.50
CA ARG A 81 8.95 4.55 -17.45
C ARG A 81 7.72 3.67 -17.69
N TYR A 82 7.38 3.51 -18.96
CA TYR A 82 6.36 2.55 -19.38
C TYR A 82 6.97 1.16 -19.55
N TRP A 83 6.30 0.17 -18.99
CA TRP A 83 6.66 -1.23 -19.10
C TRP A 83 5.59 -2.01 -19.83
N ARG A 84 6.00 -2.81 -20.80
CA ARG A 84 5.21 -3.88 -21.39
C ARG A 84 5.76 -5.20 -20.88
N ILE A 85 5.02 -5.86 -19.99
CA ILE A 85 5.46 -7.08 -19.33
C ILE A 85 4.69 -8.24 -19.95
N ILE A 86 5.39 -9.24 -20.46
CA ILE A 86 4.81 -10.48 -20.97
C ILE A 86 5.08 -11.56 -19.95
N ALA A 87 4.03 -12.12 -19.34
CA ALA A 87 4.16 -13.10 -18.27
C ALA A 87 3.55 -14.45 -18.65
N LYS A 88 4.20 -15.56 -18.28
CA LYS A 88 3.62 -16.89 -18.42
C LYS A 88 2.50 -17.14 -17.42
N LYS A 89 2.60 -16.55 -16.23
CA LYS A 89 1.59 -16.61 -15.16
C LYS A 89 1.62 -15.28 -14.41
N ALA A 90 0.46 -14.83 -13.96
CA ALA A 90 0.31 -13.68 -13.10
C ALA A 90 -0.46 -14.05 -11.83
N VAL A 91 -0.08 -13.43 -10.72
CA VAL A 91 -0.81 -13.48 -9.45
C VAL A 91 -1.26 -12.07 -9.14
N LEU A 92 -2.57 -11.89 -9.05
CA LEU A 92 -3.17 -10.61 -8.65
C LEU A 92 -3.29 -10.62 -7.12
N ALA A 93 -2.49 -9.79 -6.47
CA ALA A 93 -2.44 -9.64 -5.02
C ALA A 93 -2.63 -8.16 -4.62
N ALA A 94 -3.53 -7.45 -5.32
CA ALA A 94 -3.74 -6.01 -5.19
C ALA A 94 -4.47 -5.60 -3.90
N GLY A 95 -4.87 -6.56 -3.05
CA GLY A 95 -5.63 -6.28 -1.84
C GLY A 95 -7.06 -5.84 -2.12
N ALA A 96 -7.62 -5.05 -1.22
CA ALA A 96 -8.96 -4.49 -1.33
C ALA A 96 -8.99 -3.07 -0.80
N GLU A 97 -9.72 -2.20 -1.48
CA GLU A 97 -9.97 -0.85 -1.02
C GLU A 97 -11.24 -0.80 -0.16
N GLU A 98 -11.16 -0.08 0.94
CA GLU A 98 -12.30 0.20 1.79
C GLU A 98 -13.24 1.17 1.08
N ARG A 99 -14.53 0.87 1.09
CA ARG A 99 -15.55 1.76 0.53
C ARG A 99 -16.16 2.63 1.62
N PRO A 100 -16.33 3.94 1.37
CA PRO A 100 -17.03 4.81 2.31
C PRO A 100 -18.51 4.39 2.43
N VAL A 101 -19.03 4.43 3.64
CA VAL A 101 -20.44 4.22 3.89
C VAL A 101 -21.21 5.45 3.42
N ALA A 102 -22.26 5.25 2.61
CA ALA A 102 -23.14 6.33 2.18
C ALA A 102 -24.02 6.78 3.34
N MET A 103 -23.74 7.98 3.86
CA MET A 103 -24.51 8.61 4.94
C MET A 103 -24.52 10.13 4.74
N GLY A 104 -25.46 10.82 5.36
CA GLY A 104 -25.49 12.29 5.37
C GLY A 104 -24.20 12.84 5.98
N GLY A 105 -23.56 13.80 5.30
CA GLY A 105 -22.34 14.44 5.79
C GLY A 105 -21.06 13.63 5.66
N ASN A 106 -21.03 12.60 4.84
CA ASN A 106 -19.82 11.78 4.62
C ASN A 106 -18.69 12.54 3.90
N ASP A 107 -18.97 13.74 3.40
CA ASP A 107 -18.05 14.68 2.76
C ASP A 107 -17.52 15.77 3.69
N ILE A 108 -17.94 15.79 4.95
CA ILE A 108 -17.49 16.77 5.95
C ILE A 108 -16.02 16.48 6.31
N PRO A 109 -15.16 17.51 6.43
CA PRO A 109 -13.79 17.36 6.91
C PRO A 109 -13.73 16.61 8.25
N GLY A 110 -12.88 15.57 8.32
CA GLY A 110 -12.78 14.68 9.47
C GLY A 110 -13.56 13.37 9.32
N VAL A 111 -14.45 13.26 8.34
CA VAL A 111 -15.04 11.96 7.95
C VAL A 111 -14.09 11.29 6.96
N MET A 112 -13.57 10.13 7.35
CA MET A 112 -12.57 9.43 6.53
C MET A 112 -12.66 7.91 6.72
N LEU A 113 -12.06 7.17 5.83
CA LEU A 113 -12.01 5.71 5.90
C LEU A 113 -11.26 5.25 7.15
N ALA A 114 -11.73 4.19 7.77
CA ALA A 114 -11.11 3.63 8.97
C ALA A 114 -9.67 3.15 8.72
N SER A 115 -9.42 2.55 7.56
CA SER A 115 -8.07 2.17 7.12
C SER A 115 -7.14 3.39 6.96
N ALA A 116 -7.64 4.51 6.45
CA ALA A 116 -6.87 5.73 6.32
C ALA A 116 -6.45 6.29 7.69
N MET A 117 -7.36 6.27 8.69
CA MET A 117 -7.03 6.66 10.07
C MET A 117 -5.92 5.80 10.66
N ARG A 118 -6.00 4.47 10.49
CA ARG A 118 -4.93 3.55 10.93
C ARG A 118 -3.60 3.84 10.25
N HIS A 119 -3.63 4.08 8.95
CA HIS A 119 -2.45 4.41 8.18
C HIS A 119 -1.80 5.70 8.70
N TYR A 120 -2.58 6.76 8.92
CA TYR A 120 -2.06 8.02 9.49
C TYR A 120 -1.49 7.79 10.89
N ALA A 121 -2.21 7.11 11.77
CA ALA A 121 -1.77 6.89 13.13
C ALA A 121 -0.54 5.98 13.23
N ASN A 122 -0.59 4.82 12.59
CA ASN A 122 0.43 3.78 12.76
C ASN A 122 1.71 4.05 11.97
N ARG A 123 1.61 4.64 10.78
CA ARG A 123 2.77 4.88 9.90
C ARG A 123 3.37 6.26 10.06
N TYR A 124 2.53 7.27 10.30
CA TYR A 124 2.98 8.67 10.31
C TYR A 124 2.84 9.33 11.68
N ALA A 125 2.36 8.61 12.69
CA ALA A 125 2.08 9.14 14.03
C ALA A 125 1.20 10.42 14.00
N ALA A 126 0.28 10.49 13.04
CA ALA A 126 -0.60 11.62 12.83
C ALA A 126 -2.02 11.27 13.28
N ALA A 127 -2.58 12.09 14.19
CA ALA A 127 -3.96 11.96 14.64
C ALA A 127 -4.86 12.95 13.89
N ALA A 128 -5.98 12.48 13.33
CA ALA A 128 -6.95 13.34 12.67
C ALA A 128 -7.87 14.08 13.67
N GLY A 129 -7.78 13.77 14.95
CA GLY A 129 -8.56 14.39 16.01
C GLY A 129 -8.31 13.76 17.38
N LYS A 130 -8.82 14.43 18.44
CA LYS A 130 -8.71 13.93 19.81
C LYS A 130 -9.85 12.96 20.21
N SER A 131 -10.92 12.98 19.48
CA SER A 131 -12.09 12.13 19.70
C SER A 131 -12.50 11.52 18.37
N VAL A 132 -12.64 10.20 18.34
CA VAL A 132 -12.94 9.44 17.11
C VAL A 132 -14.14 8.55 17.35
N VAL A 133 -15.09 8.60 16.41
CA VAL A 133 -16.21 7.67 16.33
C VAL A 133 -15.97 6.76 15.13
N VAL A 134 -16.00 5.44 15.36
CA VAL A 134 -15.86 4.45 14.28
C VAL A 134 -17.23 3.89 13.95
N PHE A 135 -17.65 4.11 12.69
CA PHE A 135 -18.87 3.53 12.13
C PHE A 135 -18.48 2.46 11.12
N THR A 136 -18.88 1.23 11.35
CA THR A 136 -18.39 0.10 10.56
C THR A 136 -19.45 -0.99 10.40
N ALA A 137 -19.38 -1.70 9.27
CA ALA A 137 -20.17 -2.88 8.98
C ALA A 137 -19.37 -4.20 9.10
N ASN A 138 -18.08 -4.13 9.48
CA ASN A 138 -17.21 -5.31 9.57
C ASN A 138 -16.11 -5.16 10.64
N ASP A 139 -15.34 -6.22 10.86
CA ASP A 139 -14.33 -6.31 11.92
C ASP A 139 -13.13 -5.38 11.72
N SER A 140 -12.89 -4.86 10.52
CA SER A 140 -11.75 -3.95 10.27
C SER A 140 -11.87 -2.65 11.06
N GLY A 141 -13.10 -2.17 11.27
CA GLY A 141 -13.36 -0.99 12.10
C GLY A 141 -12.99 -1.19 13.56
N TYR A 142 -13.19 -2.39 14.12
CA TYR A 142 -12.75 -2.70 15.49
C TYR A 142 -11.23 -2.67 15.62
N ARG A 143 -10.50 -3.15 14.61
CA ARG A 143 -9.03 -3.04 14.59
C ARG A 143 -8.60 -1.58 14.62
N THR A 144 -9.23 -0.71 13.83
CA THR A 144 -8.98 0.72 13.85
C THR A 144 -9.21 1.34 15.21
N ALA A 145 -10.34 1.03 15.86
CA ALA A 145 -10.65 1.54 17.19
C ALA A 145 -9.62 1.09 18.25
N ARG A 146 -9.15 -0.16 18.17
CA ARG A 146 -8.11 -0.69 19.08
C ARG A 146 -6.76 0.01 18.87
N ASP A 147 -6.36 0.19 17.60
CA ASP A 147 -5.10 0.84 17.27
C ASP A 147 -5.10 2.30 17.75
N LEU A 148 -6.17 3.04 17.46
CA LEU A 148 -6.30 4.43 17.90
C LEU A 148 -6.30 4.55 19.43
N LYS A 149 -6.99 3.64 20.14
CA LYS A 149 -6.97 3.60 21.60
C LYS A 149 -5.56 3.33 22.16
N ALA A 150 -4.73 2.59 21.45
CA ALA A 150 -3.35 2.30 21.87
C ALA A 150 -2.39 3.47 21.66
N HIS A 151 -2.79 4.47 20.87
CA HIS A 151 -2.05 5.72 20.69
C HIS A 151 -2.37 6.80 21.74
N GLY A 152 -3.45 6.66 22.50
CA GLY A 152 -3.89 7.60 23.55
C GLY A 152 -5.10 8.40 23.16
#